data_1371b754862ffb429b1454a886db6557
#
_entry.id   1371b754862ffb429b1454a886db6557
#
_cell.length_a   1.000
_cell.length_b   1.000
_cell.length_c   1.000
_cell.angle_alpha   90.00
_cell.angle_beta   90.00
_cell.angle_gamma   90.00
#
_symmetry.space_group_name_H-M   'P 1'
#
loop_
_entity.id
_entity.type
_entity.pdbx_description
1 polymer ?
#
loop_
_entity_poly.entity_id
_entity_poly.type
_entity_poly.pdbx_seq_one_letter_code
_entity_poly.pdbx_strand_id
1 'polypeptide(L)'
;EKIYTENTLYLKRFQKLCNKYGFKPVWLTNYEMLMDERYVSFIKEVIGNKQGELGMHLHAWNTPPYFELPQDQLGAPYLIEYPYKIMEEKMQTMTDLIVKITGEMPCSHRAGRWATNQQYFNLLTKFGYQIDCSVTPGINWNTSVGQTKNSVGSNYKKNPSSPYWITDSTSSDKVLEVPVTTRKVHHFFKPKEKTMKKYLGSFYRMIKGEVLWLRPNGNNLDKMLYLIDISKKDKNDYVMFMLHSSELMPGGSPTFTTKEQIDKLY
;
A
#
# COMPACT_ATOMS: atom_id res chain seq x y z
N GLU A 1 15.68 11.18 -9.28
CA GLU A 1 14.30 11.29 -9.77
C GLU A 1 13.66 12.50 -9.09
N LYS A 2 13.03 13.38 -9.86
CA LYS A 2 12.39 14.57 -9.28
C LYS A 2 11.09 14.13 -8.59
N ILE A 3 11.00 14.39 -7.30
CA ILE A 3 9.84 14.04 -6.48
C ILE A 3 8.79 15.14 -6.65
N TYR A 4 7.57 14.74 -6.93
CA TYR A 4 6.43 15.62 -7.10
C TYR A 4 5.37 15.31 -6.05
N THR A 5 4.75 16.36 -5.48
CA THR A 5 3.67 16.27 -4.50
C THR A 5 2.38 16.95 -4.98
N GLU A 6 2.27 17.23 -6.27
CA GLU A 6 1.11 17.87 -6.89
C GLU A 6 -0.18 17.07 -6.74
N ASN A 7 -0.09 15.75 -6.53
CA ASN A 7 -1.22 14.90 -6.18
C ASN A 7 -1.97 15.36 -4.94
N THR A 8 -1.34 16.16 -4.06
CA THR A 8 -1.99 16.81 -2.91
C THR A 8 -3.24 17.59 -3.31
N LEU A 9 -3.23 18.23 -4.47
CA LEU A 9 -4.35 19.03 -4.97
C LEU A 9 -5.62 18.21 -5.27
N TYR A 10 -5.48 16.89 -5.41
CA TYR A 10 -6.58 16.00 -5.80
C TYR A 10 -7.14 15.18 -4.62
N LEU A 11 -6.55 15.24 -3.43
CA LEU A 11 -6.93 14.41 -2.27
C LEU A 11 -8.30 14.78 -1.71
N LYS A 12 -8.65 16.08 -1.69
CA LYS A 12 -9.93 16.57 -1.14
C LYS A 12 -11.14 15.95 -1.82
N ARG A 13 -11.08 15.67 -3.13
CA ARG A 13 -12.18 15.01 -3.86
C ARG A 13 -12.41 13.60 -3.34
N PHE A 14 -11.34 12.85 -3.13
CA PHE A 14 -11.41 11.48 -2.58
C PHE A 14 -11.90 11.49 -1.13
N GLN A 15 -11.37 12.40 -0.29
CA GLN A 15 -11.84 12.53 1.09
C GLN A 15 -13.34 12.85 1.16
N LYS A 16 -13.83 13.74 0.30
CA LYS A 16 -15.28 14.04 0.22
C LYS A 16 -16.11 12.81 -0.15
N LEU A 17 -15.59 11.96 -1.08
CA LEU A 17 -16.25 10.71 -1.43
C LEU A 17 -16.29 9.76 -0.22
N CYS A 18 -15.17 9.60 0.50
CA CYS A 18 -15.12 8.79 1.71
C CYS A 18 -16.13 9.30 2.76
N ASN A 19 -16.14 10.60 3.03
CA ASN A 19 -17.06 11.22 3.99
C ASN A 19 -18.54 10.99 3.61
N LYS A 20 -18.87 11.08 2.31
CA LYS A 20 -20.23 10.84 1.81
C LYS A 20 -20.76 9.45 2.16
N TYR A 21 -19.86 8.46 2.18
CA TYR A 21 -20.22 7.06 2.47
C TYR A 21 -19.81 6.61 3.89
N GLY A 22 -19.36 7.53 4.75
CA GLY A 22 -18.95 7.22 6.12
C GLY A 22 -17.64 6.47 6.26
N PHE A 23 -16.82 6.42 5.19
CA PHE A 23 -15.49 5.80 5.23
C PHE A 23 -14.46 6.76 5.84
N LYS A 24 -13.57 6.18 6.64
CA LYS A 24 -12.42 6.87 7.24
C LYS A 24 -11.13 6.28 6.64
N PRO A 25 -10.56 6.90 5.60
CA PRO A 25 -9.35 6.37 4.98
C PRO A 25 -8.15 6.46 5.92
N VAL A 26 -7.27 5.47 5.83
CA VAL A 26 -5.92 5.53 6.40
C VAL A 26 -5.00 6.13 5.34
N TRP A 27 -4.52 7.33 5.59
CA TRP A 27 -3.56 8.02 4.74
C TRP A 27 -2.14 7.55 5.08
N LEU A 28 -1.70 6.47 4.43
CA LEU A 28 -0.36 5.92 4.58
C LEU A 28 0.62 6.81 3.85
N THR A 29 1.37 7.59 4.59
CA THR A 29 2.07 8.77 4.10
C THR A 29 3.58 8.60 4.13
N ASN A 30 4.25 9.00 3.06
CA ASN A 30 5.69 8.99 2.92
C ASN A 30 6.33 10.35 3.26
N TYR A 31 7.66 10.37 3.33
CA TYR A 31 8.42 11.53 3.78
C TYR A 31 8.14 12.79 2.96
N GLU A 32 8.17 12.69 1.64
CA GLU A 32 7.98 13.81 0.73
C GLU A 32 6.61 14.50 0.88
N MET A 33 5.56 13.70 1.16
CA MET A 33 4.22 14.26 1.40
C MET A 33 4.17 14.99 2.75
N LEU A 34 4.84 14.48 3.80
CA LEU A 34 4.90 15.14 5.11
C LEU A 34 5.72 16.45 5.07
N MET A 35 6.56 16.64 4.05
CA MET A 35 7.29 17.88 3.82
C MET A 35 6.53 18.91 2.99
N ASP A 36 5.37 18.55 2.41
CA ASP A 36 4.51 19.49 1.67
C ASP A 36 3.48 20.13 2.61
N GLU A 37 3.57 21.43 2.81
CA GLU A 37 2.66 22.19 3.69
C GLU A 37 1.19 22.06 3.28
N ARG A 38 0.90 21.90 1.98
CA ARG A 38 -0.46 21.71 1.45
C ARG A 38 -1.02 20.37 1.93
N TYR A 39 -0.18 19.31 1.92
CA TYR A 39 -0.55 18.02 2.45
C TYR A 39 -0.72 18.06 3.96
N VAL A 40 0.22 18.68 4.67
CA VAL A 40 0.15 18.81 6.13
C VAL A 40 -1.12 19.56 6.57
N SER A 41 -1.49 20.63 5.87
CA SER A 41 -2.76 21.33 6.11
C SER A 41 -3.98 20.43 5.88
N PHE A 42 -3.99 19.69 4.78
CA PHE A 42 -5.06 18.74 4.44
C PHE A 42 -5.21 17.64 5.50
N ILE A 43 -4.10 17.00 5.89
CA ILE A 43 -4.17 15.87 6.83
C ILE A 43 -4.55 16.30 8.24
N LYS A 44 -4.10 17.48 8.69
CA LYS A 44 -4.53 18.05 9.97
C LYS A 44 -6.04 18.31 10.00
N GLU A 45 -6.62 18.81 8.90
CA GLU A 45 -8.07 18.98 8.76
C GLU A 45 -8.80 17.62 8.87
N VAL A 46 -8.31 16.60 8.17
CA VAL A 46 -8.90 15.24 8.17
C VAL A 46 -8.89 14.63 9.57
N ILE A 47 -7.74 14.70 10.26
CA ILE A 47 -7.58 14.13 11.62
C ILE A 47 -8.40 14.92 12.63
N GLY A 48 -8.32 16.25 12.61
CA GLY A 48 -9.05 17.13 13.54
C GLY A 48 -10.57 16.91 13.45
N ASN A 49 -11.08 16.60 12.25
CA ASN A 49 -12.49 16.27 12.03
C ASN A 49 -12.81 14.77 12.26
N LYS A 50 -11.85 13.94 12.67
CA LYS A 50 -12.01 12.48 12.84
C LYS A 50 -12.51 11.76 11.57
N GLN A 51 -12.09 12.25 10.40
CA GLN A 51 -12.52 11.77 9.09
C GLN A 51 -11.53 10.81 8.43
N GLY A 52 -10.42 10.49 9.08
CA GLY A 52 -9.39 9.56 8.62
C GLY A 52 -8.28 9.42 9.65
N GLU A 53 -7.28 8.63 9.29
CA GLU A 53 -6.09 8.35 10.09
C GLU A 53 -4.83 8.64 9.27
N LEU A 54 -3.77 9.10 9.91
CA LEU A 54 -2.44 9.19 9.32
C LEU A 54 -1.59 8.00 9.77
N GLY A 55 -1.21 7.17 8.81
CA GLY A 55 -0.25 6.08 9.02
C GLY A 55 1.08 6.34 8.30
N MET A 56 2.09 5.55 8.62
CA MET A 56 3.42 5.64 8.00
C MET A 56 3.51 4.80 6.73
N HIS A 57 4.11 5.36 5.67
CA HIS A 57 4.55 4.64 4.47
C HIS A 57 5.98 5.01 4.12
N LEU A 58 6.95 4.19 4.55
CA LEU A 58 8.36 4.54 4.43
C LEU A 58 8.93 4.14 3.06
N HIS A 59 9.36 5.15 2.30
CA HIS A 59 10.17 4.97 1.12
C HIS A 59 11.65 5.12 1.48
N ALA A 60 12.41 4.04 1.44
CA ALA A 60 13.77 4.00 1.96
C ALA A 60 14.75 4.96 1.25
N TRP A 61 14.54 5.21 -0.04
CA TRP A 61 15.40 6.08 -0.87
C TRP A 61 15.16 7.58 -0.64
N ASN A 62 13.99 7.97 -0.12
CA ASN A 62 13.62 9.37 0.10
C ASN A 62 13.69 9.79 1.58
N THR A 63 13.70 8.83 2.50
CA THR A 63 13.64 9.11 3.93
C THR A 63 15.05 9.27 4.52
N PRO A 64 15.37 10.38 5.22
CA PRO A 64 16.63 10.49 5.96
C PRO A 64 16.75 9.46 7.09
N PRO A 65 18.01 9.16 7.56
CA PRO A 65 19.27 9.62 6.99
C PRO A 65 19.53 9.01 5.63
N TYR A 66 20.16 9.77 4.74
CA TYR A 66 20.58 9.25 3.44
C TYR A 66 21.83 8.38 3.66
N PHE A 67 21.74 7.14 3.16
CA PHE A 67 22.79 6.16 3.25
C PHE A 67 22.97 5.52 1.87
N GLU A 68 24.19 5.50 1.38
CA GLU A 68 24.51 4.96 0.06
C GLU A 68 24.62 3.43 0.11
N LEU A 69 23.86 2.76 -0.74
CA LEU A 69 23.92 1.31 -0.96
C LEU A 69 24.60 1.02 -2.30
N PRO A 70 25.28 -0.14 -2.45
CA PRO A 70 25.76 -0.59 -3.76
C PRO A 70 24.63 -0.59 -4.80
N GLN A 71 24.94 -0.09 -6.01
CA GLN A 71 24.02 -0.05 -7.14
C GLN A 71 24.25 -1.26 -8.05
N ASP A 72 23.91 -2.46 -7.57
CA ASP A 72 24.12 -3.72 -8.30
C ASP A 72 22.95 -4.04 -9.23
N GLN A 73 21.77 -3.45 -8.99
CA GLN A 73 20.54 -3.65 -9.75
C GLN A 73 19.84 -2.31 -10.01
N LEU A 74 18.93 -2.27 -10.99
CA LEU A 74 18.22 -1.03 -11.41
C LEU A 74 16.96 -0.73 -10.59
N GLY A 75 16.69 -1.49 -9.53
CA GLY A 75 15.55 -1.24 -8.64
C GLY A 75 15.85 -0.14 -7.62
N ALA A 76 14.82 0.55 -7.14
CA ALA A 76 14.94 1.38 -5.95
C ALA A 76 15.12 0.49 -4.71
N PRO A 77 15.86 0.94 -3.67
CA PRO A 77 16.14 0.09 -2.53
C PRO A 77 14.88 -0.19 -1.69
N TYR A 78 14.81 -1.38 -1.14
CA TYR A 78 13.90 -1.72 -0.04
C TYR A 78 14.50 -1.26 1.28
N LEU A 79 13.68 -0.98 2.28
CA LEU A 79 14.21 -0.68 3.63
C LEU A 79 15.04 -1.83 4.20
N ILE A 80 14.64 -3.06 3.91
CA ILE A 80 15.32 -4.29 4.36
C ILE A 80 16.71 -4.54 3.75
N GLU A 81 17.16 -3.69 2.82
CA GLU A 81 18.53 -3.73 2.27
C GLU A 81 19.53 -2.93 3.09
N TYR A 82 19.03 -2.04 3.95
CA TYR A 82 19.87 -1.20 4.79
C TYR A 82 20.33 -1.92 6.06
N PRO A 83 21.50 -1.54 6.61
CA PRO A 83 21.89 -1.98 7.95
C PRO A 83 20.78 -1.66 8.96
N TYR A 84 20.58 -2.54 9.95
CA TYR A 84 19.50 -2.39 10.94
C TYR A 84 19.46 -1.02 11.61
N LYS A 85 20.63 -0.46 11.96
CA LYS A 85 20.72 0.89 12.54
C LYS A 85 20.16 1.97 11.59
N ILE A 86 20.44 1.87 10.31
CA ILE A 86 19.93 2.83 9.31
C ILE A 86 18.42 2.65 9.11
N MET A 87 17.92 1.41 9.12
CA MET A 87 16.48 1.14 9.11
C MET A 87 15.80 1.82 10.30
N GLU A 88 16.36 1.65 11.49
CA GLU A 88 15.87 2.25 12.73
C GLU A 88 15.85 3.78 12.66
N GLU A 89 16.96 4.40 12.25
CA GLU A 89 17.07 5.87 12.13
C GLU A 89 16.06 6.45 11.12
N LYS A 90 15.83 5.76 10.00
CA LYS A 90 14.81 6.16 9.01
C LYS A 90 13.39 6.06 9.59
N MET A 91 13.10 5.02 10.34
CA MET A 91 11.81 4.85 11.00
C MET A 91 11.61 5.88 12.10
N GLN A 92 12.65 6.18 12.90
CA GLN A 92 12.63 7.26 13.89
C GLN A 92 12.30 8.61 13.23
N THR A 93 13.01 8.95 12.14
CA THR A 93 12.78 10.19 11.39
C THR A 93 11.32 10.33 10.95
N MET A 94 10.74 9.27 10.40
CA MET A 94 9.34 9.29 9.96
C MET A 94 8.36 9.39 11.12
N THR A 95 8.61 8.63 12.19
CA THR A 95 7.76 8.62 13.37
C THR A 95 7.75 9.99 14.05
N ASP A 96 8.94 10.58 14.27
CA ASP A 96 9.08 11.91 14.88
C ASP A 96 8.40 13.00 14.05
N LEU A 97 8.53 12.90 12.71
CA LEU A 97 7.89 13.86 11.82
C LEU A 97 6.35 13.76 11.88
N ILE A 98 5.79 12.54 11.92
CA ILE A 98 4.36 12.32 12.08
C ILE A 98 3.90 12.87 13.45
N VAL A 99 4.59 12.52 14.53
CA VAL A 99 4.28 13.03 15.89
C VAL A 99 4.34 14.55 15.95
N LYS A 100 5.36 15.16 15.35
CA LYS A 100 5.49 16.63 15.27
C LYS A 100 4.30 17.28 14.54
N ILE A 101 3.76 16.62 13.50
CA ILE A 101 2.64 17.15 12.70
C ILE A 101 1.30 16.95 13.41
N THR A 102 1.08 15.77 14.02
CA THR A 102 -0.23 15.35 14.56
C THR A 102 -0.36 15.52 16.08
N GLY A 103 0.76 15.50 16.80
CA GLY A 103 0.79 15.39 18.28
C GLY A 103 0.59 13.96 18.79
N GLU A 104 0.39 12.97 17.92
CA GLU A 104 0.06 11.60 18.29
C GLU A 104 0.96 10.58 17.58
N MET A 105 1.21 9.46 18.25
CA MET A 105 1.92 8.32 17.64
C MET A 105 1.09 7.70 16.52
N PRO A 106 1.69 7.43 15.33
CA PRO A 106 0.98 6.71 14.28
C PRO A 106 0.71 5.25 14.70
N CYS A 107 -0.52 4.79 14.46
CA CYS A 107 -0.92 3.43 14.78
C CYS A 107 -0.59 2.45 13.65
N SER A 108 -0.79 2.86 12.40
CA SER A 108 -0.72 1.99 11.22
C SER A 108 0.50 2.27 10.35
N HIS A 109 0.92 1.21 9.65
CA HIS A 109 2.09 1.20 8.79
C HIS A 109 1.82 0.42 7.49
N ARG A 110 2.58 0.77 6.45
CA ARG A 110 2.76 -0.04 5.23
C ARG A 110 4.16 0.15 4.69
N ALA A 111 4.86 -0.96 4.45
CA ALA A 111 6.20 -0.94 3.88
C ALA A 111 6.22 -0.42 2.44
N GLY A 112 7.19 0.43 2.13
CA GLY A 112 7.47 0.85 0.76
C GLY A 112 7.76 -0.37 -0.13
N ARG A 113 7.14 -0.40 -1.31
CA ARG A 113 7.27 -1.51 -2.26
C ARG A 113 6.91 -2.89 -1.68
N TRP A 114 6.11 -2.95 -0.61
CA TRP A 114 5.60 -4.17 0.03
C TRP A 114 6.68 -5.08 0.64
N ALA A 115 7.91 -4.63 0.84
CA ALA A 115 8.99 -5.50 1.29
C ALA A 115 9.18 -5.43 2.80
N THR A 116 8.99 -6.56 3.47
CA THR A 116 9.16 -6.72 4.92
C THR A 116 10.01 -7.96 5.24
N ASN A 117 10.61 -7.94 6.41
CA ASN A 117 11.27 -9.08 7.04
C ASN A 117 11.06 -9.00 8.57
N GLN A 118 11.55 -9.99 9.31
CA GLN A 118 11.42 -10.02 10.77
C GLN A 118 12.03 -8.79 11.45
N GLN A 119 13.18 -8.32 10.98
CA GLN A 119 13.82 -7.11 11.54
C GLN A 119 12.95 -5.86 11.37
N TYR A 120 12.23 -5.76 10.25
CA TYR A 120 11.29 -4.68 10.03
C TYR A 120 10.12 -4.74 11.03
N PHE A 121 9.56 -5.94 11.27
CA PHE A 121 8.48 -6.11 12.25
C PHE A 121 8.94 -5.82 13.68
N ASN A 122 10.17 -6.21 14.04
CA ASN A 122 10.77 -5.86 15.34
C ASN A 122 10.92 -4.32 15.51
N LEU A 123 11.22 -3.61 14.43
CA LEU A 123 11.24 -2.15 14.48
C LEU A 123 9.83 -1.56 14.63
N LEU A 124 8.83 -2.11 13.97
CA LEU A 124 7.44 -1.65 14.12
C LEU A 124 6.97 -1.77 15.57
N THR A 125 7.21 -2.92 16.21
CA THR A 125 6.88 -3.12 17.63
C THR A 125 7.67 -2.18 18.54
N LYS A 126 8.99 -2.03 18.30
CA LYS A 126 9.85 -1.12 19.03
C LYS A 126 9.38 0.34 19.00
N PHE A 127 8.87 0.80 17.86
CA PHE A 127 8.32 2.13 17.68
C PHE A 127 6.85 2.25 18.09
N GLY A 128 6.21 1.20 18.59
CA GLY A 128 4.83 1.21 19.07
C GLY A 128 3.75 1.17 17.98
N TYR A 129 4.10 0.81 16.75
CA TYR A 129 3.10 0.54 15.71
C TYR A 129 2.29 -0.69 16.06
N GLN A 130 0.97 -0.57 15.92
CA GLN A 130 0.04 -1.63 16.28
C GLN A 130 -0.43 -2.44 15.08
N ILE A 131 -0.48 -1.82 13.90
CA ILE A 131 -1.04 -2.40 12.68
C ILE A 131 -0.04 -2.27 11.52
N ASP A 132 0.20 -3.38 10.83
CA ASP A 132 0.86 -3.38 9.52
C ASP A 132 -0.12 -3.79 8.42
N CYS A 133 0.01 -3.20 7.24
CA CYS A 133 -0.82 -3.44 6.07
C CYS A 133 0.02 -3.75 4.83
N SER A 134 1.17 -4.43 5.01
CA SER A 134 2.14 -4.65 3.93
C SER A 134 1.92 -5.94 3.16
N VAL A 135 1.32 -6.96 3.78
CA VAL A 135 1.18 -8.28 3.17
C VAL A 135 0.11 -8.27 2.07
N THR A 136 0.46 -8.81 0.92
CA THR A 136 -0.42 -9.01 -0.24
C THR A 136 -0.59 -10.52 -0.52
N PRO A 137 -1.52 -11.21 0.15
CA PRO A 137 -1.63 -12.67 0.09
C PRO A 137 -1.75 -13.20 -1.33
N GLY A 138 -1.06 -14.31 -1.61
CA GLY A 138 -1.07 -14.94 -2.93
C GLY A 138 -0.14 -14.28 -3.96
N ILE A 139 0.50 -13.15 -3.65
CA ILE A 139 1.40 -12.44 -4.56
C ILE A 139 2.86 -12.74 -4.22
N ASN A 140 3.67 -12.86 -5.26
CA ASN A 140 5.12 -13.00 -5.17
C ASN A 140 5.79 -11.82 -5.85
N TRP A 141 6.52 -11.02 -5.08
CA TRP A 141 7.26 -9.86 -5.58
C TRP A 141 8.73 -10.16 -5.93
N ASN A 142 9.16 -11.44 -5.96
CA ASN A 142 10.55 -11.81 -6.28
C ASN A 142 11.00 -11.35 -7.67
N THR A 143 10.09 -10.97 -8.55
CA THR A 143 10.42 -10.37 -9.87
C THR A 143 10.69 -8.87 -9.78
N SER A 144 10.38 -8.24 -8.67
CA SER A 144 10.66 -6.82 -8.40
C SER A 144 12.02 -6.75 -7.72
N VAL A 145 13.03 -6.25 -8.42
CA VAL A 145 14.39 -6.16 -7.90
C VAL A 145 14.60 -4.93 -7.01
N GLY A 146 15.44 -5.06 -5.99
CA GLY A 146 15.95 -3.96 -5.19
C GLY A 146 17.17 -3.31 -5.82
N GLN A 147 17.97 -2.65 -5.01
CA GLN A 147 19.19 -1.96 -5.45
C GLN A 147 20.45 -2.84 -5.31
N THR A 148 20.56 -3.57 -4.22
CA THR A 148 21.72 -4.41 -3.93
C THR A 148 21.62 -5.78 -4.59
N LYS A 149 22.76 -6.45 -4.75
CA LYS A 149 22.85 -7.76 -5.40
C LYS A 149 21.91 -8.78 -4.78
N ASN A 150 21.14 -9.45 -5.63
CA ASN A 150 20.15 -10.47 -5.26
C ASN A 150 18.97 -9.98 -4.41
N SER A 151 18.86 -8.68 -4.16
CA SER A 151 17.71 -8.12 -3.46
C SER A 151 16.47 -8.17 -4.33
N VAL A 152 15.41 -8.75 -3.78
CA VAL A 152 14.10 -8.89 -4.43
C VAL A 152 12.97 -8.64 -3.43
N GLY A 153 11.78 -8.34 -3.94
CA GLY A 153 10.60 -8.14 -3.11
C GLY A 153 10.15 -9.39 -2.36
N SER A 154 9.32 -9.21 -1.35
CA SER A 154 8.83 -10.27 -0.48
C SER A 154 7.88 -11.24 -1.19
N ASN A 155 7.88 -12.49 -0.75
CA ASN A 155 6.99 -13.53 -1.29
C ASN A 155 5.85 -13.84 -0.32
N TYR A 156 4.66 -13.35 -0.64
CA TYR A 156 3.47 -13.51 0.19
C TYR A 156 2.50 -14.60 -0.31
N LYS A 157 2.94 -15.52 -1.18
CA LYS A 157 2.09 -16.58 -1.73
C LYS A 157 1.39 -17.45 -0.69
N LYS A 158 2.05 -17.66 0.46
CA LYS A 158 1.57 -18.54 1.53
C LYS A 158 1.04 -17.79 2.75
N ASN A 159 1.09 -16.45 2.76
CA ASN A 159 0.60 -15.67 3.89
C ASN A 159 -0.93 -15.76 4.00
N PRO A 160 -1.49 -15.73 5.24
CA PRO A 160 -2.91 -15.69 5.47
C PRO A 160 -3.58 -14.48 4.80
N SER A 161 -4.84 -14.63 4.40
CA SER A 161 -5.68 -13.54 3.87
C SER A 161 -6.59 -12.89 4.94
N SER A 162 -6.62 -13.45 6.15
CA SER A 162 -7.24 -12.87 7.35
C SER A 162 -6.20 -12.21 8.23
N PRO A 163 -6.58 -11.28 9.13
CA PRO A 163 -5.64 -10.66 10.08
C PRO A 163 -4.94 -11.70 10.97
N TYR A 164 -3.67 -11.47 11.27
CA TYR A 164 -2.89 -12.33 12.14
C TYR A 164 -1.79 -11.53 12.87
N TRP A 165 -1.41 -12.03 14.04
CA TRP A 165 -0.35 -11.42 14.82
C TRP A 165 1.04 -11.86 14.34
N ILE A 166 1.94 -10.89 14.19
CA ILE A 166 3.37 -11.12 13.99
C ILE A 166 4.07 -10.77 15.30
N THR A 167 4.74 -11.75 15.88
CA THR A 167 5.48 -11.57 17.13
C THR A 167 6.88 -11.05 16.84
N ASP A 168 7.33 -10.08 17.62
CA ASP A 168 8.72 -9.65 17.66
C ASP A 168 9.63 -10.86 18.01
N SER A 169 10.75 -11.01 17.32
CA SER A 169 11.66 -12.12 17.56
C SER A 169 12.56 -11.92 18.82
N THR A 170 12.52 -10.74 19.42
CA THR A 170 13.36 -10.35 20.56
C THR A 170 12.57 -10.01 21.82
N SER A 171 11.25 -9.88 21.72
CA SER A 171 10.34 -9.58 22.82
C SER A 171 9.02 -10.37 22.68
N SER A 172 8.07 -10.14 23.59
CA SER A 172 6.71 -10.67 23.48
C SER A 172 5.75 -9.76 22.73
N ASP A 173 6.22 -8.61 22.26
CA ASP A 173 5.42 -7.62 21.58
C ASP A 173 4.94 -8.12 20.22
N LYS A 174 3.83 -7.59 19.75
CA LYS A 174 3.19 -8.04 18.52
C LYS A 174 2.67 -6.85 17.72
N VAL A 175 2.73 -6.98 16.41
CA VAL A 175 2.02 -6.12 15.47
C VAL A 175 0.93 -6.94 14.78
N LEU A 176 -0.26 -6.35 14.59
CA LEU A 176 -1.34 -6.97 13.85
C LEU A 176 -1.12 -6.73 12.36
N GLU A 177 -0.83 -7.79 11.61
CA GLU A 177 -0.91 -7.71 10.15
C GLU A 177 -2.36 -7.73 9.70
N VAL A 178 -2.78 -6.70 8.98
CA VAL A 178 -4.08 -6.61 8.31
C VAL A 178 -3.83 -6.66 6.80
N PRO A 179 -3.87 -7.85 6.18
CA PRO A 179 -3.44 -8.02 4.79
C PRO A 179 -4.32 -7.26 3.81
N VAL A 180 -3.73 -6.81 2.71
CA VAL A 180 -4.50 -6.24 1.59
C VAL A 180 -5.46 -7.30 1.04
N THR A 181 -6.70 -6.90 0.74
CA THR A 181 -7.69 -7.84 0.21
C THR A 181 -7.31 -8.29 -1.20
N THR A 182 -6.76 -9.49 -1.25
CA THR A 182 -6.43 -10.24 -2.46
C THR A 182 -7.02 -11.64 -2.37
N ARG A 183 -7.37 -12.24 -3.51
CA ARG A 183 -7.86 -13.62 -3.54
C ARG A 183 -7.58 -14.29 -4.87
N LYS A 184 -7.03 -15.49 -4.83
CA LYS A 184 -6.95 -16.34 -6.01
C LYS A 184 -8.31 -16.96 -6.29
N VAL A 185 -8.82 -16.77 -7.52
CA VAL A 185 -10.13 -17.28 -7.94
C VAL A 185 -10.00 -18.06 -9.26
N HIS A 186 -10.88 -19.04 -9.43
CA HIS A 186 -11.06 -19.83 -10.65
C HIS A 186 -12.42 -19.46 -11.26
N HIS A 187 -12.55 -18.21 -11.73
CA HIS A 187 -13.79 -17.65 -12.25
C HIS A 187 -13.59 -17.12 -13.68
N PHE A 188 -14.58 -17.38 -14.54
CA PHE A 188 -14.56 -16.84 -15.90
C PHE A 188 -15.13 -15.42 -15.93
N PHE A 189 -14.24 -14.45 -16.11
CA PHE A 189 -14.65 -13.09 -16.37
C PHE A 189 -14.78 -12.84 -17.87
N LYS A 190 -15.99 -12.50 -18.31
CA LYS A 190 -16.24 -12.17 -19.72
C LYS A 190 -15.39 -10.95 -20.13
N PRO A 191 -14.58 -11.07 -21.18
CA PRO A 191 -13.78 -9.96 -21.64
C PRO A 191 -14.65 -8.84 -22.22
N LYS A 192 -14.28 -7.58 -21.98
CA LYS A 192 -14.96 -6.42 -22.56
C LYS A 192 -14.81 -6.39 -24.08
N GLU A 193 -13.61 -6.68 -24.58
CA GLU A 193 -13.35 -6.84 -26.00
C GLU A 193 -13.71 -8.25 -26.44
N LYS A 194 -14.63 -8.37 -27.39
CA LYS A 194 -15.16 -9.65 -27.87
C LYS A 194 -14.26 -10.30 -28.95
N THR A 195 -12.97 -10.45 -28.66
CA THR A 195 -12.03 -11.15 -29.56
C THR A 195 -11.73 -12.56 -29.04
N MET A 196 -11.51 -13.52 -29.96
CA MET A 196 -11.16 -14.91 -29.61
C MET A 196 -9.94 -14.95 -28.65
N LYS A 197 -8.91 -14.14 -28.91
CA LYS A 197 -7.72 -14.04 -28.07
C LYS A 197 -8.05 -13.65 -26.63
N LYS A 198 -8.97 -12.69 -26.43
CA LYS A 198 -9.39 -12.25 -25.08
C LYS A 198 -10.23 -13.31 -24.37
N TYR A 199 -11.08 -14.04 -25.09
CA TYR A 199 -11.84 -15.16 -24.53
C TYR A 199 -10.92 -16.30 -24.09
N LEU A 200 -9.99 -16.73 -24.95
CA LEU A 200 -8.99 -17.75 -24.61
C LEU A 200 -8.13 -17.33 -23.42
N GLY A 201 -7.72 -16.06 -23.35
CA GLY A 201 -6.99 -15.51 -22.21
C GLY A 201 -7.81 -15.55 -20.91
N SER A 202 -9.12 -15.25 -20.95
CA SER A 202 -10.00 -15.34 -19.78
C SER A 202 -10.20 -16.80 -19.34
N PHE A 203 -10.35 -17.72 -20.28
CA PHE A 203 -10.45 -19.14 -20.00
C PHE A 203 -9.16 -19.70 -19.38
N TYR A 204 -8.00 -19.32 -19.93
CA TYR A 204 -6.71 -19.71 -19.35
C TYR A 204 -6.55 -19.21 -17.90
N ARG A 205 -6.91 -17.94 -17.62
CA ARG A 205 -6.88 -17.40 -16.26
C ARG A 205 -7.84 -18.13 -15.32
N MET A 206 -9.02 -18.51 -15.80
CA MET A 206 -9.96 -19.33 -15.02
C MET A 206 -9.34 -20.66 -14.62
N ILE A 207 -8.68 -21.36 -15.54
CA ILE A 207 -8.05 -22.67 -15.26
C ILE A 207 -6.85 -22.50 -14.31
N LYS A 208 -5.95 -21.58 -14.61
CA LYS A 208 -4.74 -21.33 -13.80
C LYS A 208 -5.05 -20.71 -12.45
N GLY A 209 -6.15 -20.03 -12.32
CA GLY A 209 -6.50 -19.11 -11.25
C GLY A 209 -5.87 -17.73 -11.45
N GLU A 210 -6.66 -16.70 -11.18
CA GLU A 210 -6.25 -15.30 -11.20
C GLU A 210 -6.30 -14.74 -9.77
N VAL A 211 -5.26 -14.02 -9.36
CA VAL A 211 -5.30 -13.29 -8.10
C VAL A 211 -6.01 -11.97 -8.33
N LEU A 212 -7.20 -11.83 -7.76
CA LEU A 212 -7.93 -10.56 -7.73
C LEU A 212 -7.39 -9.68 -6.61
N TRP A 213 -7.47 -8.38 -6.84
CA TRP A 213 -7.04 -7.38 -5.90
C TRP A 213 -8.09 -6.27 -5.78
N LEU A 214 -8.42 -5.85 -4.56
CA LEU A 214 -9.35 -4.74 -4.34
C LEU A 214 -8.62 -3.40 -4.54
N ARG A 215 -8.10 -3.22 -5.76
CA ARG A 215 -7.39 -2.05 -6.23
C ARG A 215 -7.85 -1.72 -7.65
N PRO A 216 -8.32 -0.49 -7.91
CA PRO A 216 -8.78 -0.10 -9.25
C PRO A 216 -7.60 -0.02 -10.23
N ASN A 217 -7.84 -0.48 -11.46
CA ASN A 217 -6.91 -0.34 -12.58
C ASN A 217 -7.59 0.20 -13.85
N GLY A 218 -8.77 0.81 -13.70
CA GLY A 218 -9.57 1.36 -14.79
C GLY A 218 -10.38 0.32 -15.58
N ASN A 219 -10.10 -0.98 -15.44
CA ASN A 219 -10.74 -2.04 -16.22
C ASN A 219 -11.24 -3.24 -15.42
N ASN A 220 -11.18 -3.22 -14.09
CA ASN A 220 -11.42 -4.36 -13.22
C ASN A 220 -12.58 -4.17 -12.23
N LEU A 221 -13.53 -3.28 -12.50
CA LEU A 221 -14.66 -3.02 -11.61
C LEU A 221 -15.45 -4.32 -11.33
N ASP A 222 -15.76 -5.10 -12.36
CA ASP A 222 -16.45 -6.40 -12.26
C ASP A 222 -15.71 -7.39 -11.35
N LYS A 223 -14.40 -7.41 -11.42
CA LYS A 223 -13.54 -8.26 -10.57
C LYS A 223 -13.51 -7.76 -9.12
N MET A 224 -13.46 -6.45 -8.90
CA MET A 224 -13.52 -5.88 -7.55
C MET A 224 -14.89 -6.14 -6.90
N LEU A 225 -15.99 -5.95 -7.63
CA LEU A 225 -17.33 -6.26 -7.14
C LEU A 225 -17.47 -7.75 -6.81
N TYR A 226 -16.99 -8.63 -7.70
CA TYR A 226 -16.96 -10.07 -7.43
C TYR A 226 -16.15 -10.41 -6.17
N LEU A 227 -14.99 -9.76 -5.97
CA LEU A 227 -14.17 -9.96 -4.77
C LEU A 227 -14.89 -9.53 -3.49
N ILE A 228 -15.63 -8.42 -3.53
CA ILE A 228 -16.47 -7.96 -2.40
C ILE A 228 -17.58 -8.97 -2.13
N ASP A 229 -18.26 -9.46 -3.18
CA ASP A 229 -19.36 -10.42 -3.03
C ASP A 229 -18.89 -11.74 -2.41
N ILE A 230 -17.76 -12.28 -2.85
CA ILE A 230 -17.22 -13.52 -2.26
C ILE A 230 -16.72 -13.29 -0.84
N SER A 231 -16.10 -12.13 -0.54
CA SER A 231 -15.69 -11.78 0.82
C SER A 231 -16.88 -11.69 1.78
N LYS A 232 -17.99 -11.12 1.31
CA LYS A 232 -19.25 -11.06 2.07
C LYS A 232 -19.87 -12.46 2.30
N LYS A 233 -19.88 -13.32 1.26
CA LYS A 233 -20.37 -14.70 1.36
C LYS A 233 -19.54 -15.53 2.35
N ASP A 234 -18.25 -15.32 2.37
CA ASP A 234 -17.32 -16.01 3.28
C ASP A 234 -17.30 -15.40 4.69
N LYS A 235 -18.11 -14.35 4.91
CA LYS A 235 -18.20 -13.63 6.19
C LYS A 235 -16.85 -13.10 6.67
N ASN A 236 -16.04 -12.57 5.73
CA ASN A 236 -14.80 -11.91 6.10
C ASN A 236 -15.11 -10.66 6.95
N ASP A 237 -14.37 -10.46 8.03
CA ASP A 237 -14.57 -9.34 8.95
C ASP A 237 -14.29 -7.99 8.32
N TYR A 238 -13.48 -7.95 7.27
CA TYR A 238 -13.11 -6.72 6.57
C TYR A 238 -12.81 -6.96 5.08
N VAL A 239 -12.80 -5.86 4.33
CA VAL A 239 -12.15 -5.75 3.02
C VAL A 239 -11.33 -4.46 2.99
N MET A 240 -10.11 -4.55 2.47
CA MET A 240 -9.22 -3.41 2.33
C MET A 240 -9.11 -3.00 0.86
N PHE A 241 -9.73 -1.87 0.53
CA PHE A 241 -9.52 -1.15 -0.72
C PHE A 241 -8.23 -0.34 -0.61
N MET A 242 -7.45 -0.27 -1.69
CA MET A 242 -6.26 0.57 -1.72
C MET A 242 -6.08 1.24 -3.08
N LEU A 243 -5.52 2.43 -3.06
CA LEU A 243 -4.99 3.11 -4.23
C LEU A 243 -3.84 4.05 -3.82
N HIS A 244 -3.03 4.47 -4.78
CA HIS A 244 -2.04 5.52 -4.54
C HIS A 244 -2.66 6.90 -4.77
N SER A 245 -2.24 7.89 -3.99
CA SER A 245 -2.71 9.27 -4.17
C SER A 245 -2.38 9.84 -5.56
N SER A 246 -1.29 9.40 -6.17
CA SER A 246 -0.94 9.73 -7.57
C SER A 246 -1.98 9.22 -8.59
N GLU A 247 -2.74 8.17 -8.27
CA GLU A 247 -3.83 7.64 -9.10
C GLU A 247 -5.06 8.54 -9.12
N LEU A 248 -5.12 9.55 -8.25
CA LEU A 248 -6.18 10.58 -8.22
C LEU A 248 -5.87 11.79 -9.11
N MET A 249 -4.63 11.90 -9.59
CA MET A 249 -4.15 13.00 -10.43
C MET A 249 -4.03 12.54 -11.88
N PRO A 250 -4.59 13.27 -12.86
CA PRO A 250 -4.39 12.95 -14.27
C PRO A 250 -2.89 12.93 -14.63
N GLY A 251 -2.43 11.82 -15.20
CA GLY A 251 -1.00 11.63 -15.54
C GLY A 251 -0.10 11.33 -14.34
N GLY A 252 -0.62 11.28 -13.11
CA GLY A 252 0.16 10.94 -11.91
C GLY A 252 0.47 9.45 -11.77
N SER A 253 -0.15 8.61 -12.57
CA SER A 253 0.12 7.18 -12.65
C SER A 253 -0.04 6.67 -14.09
N PRO A 254 0.56 5.53 -14.43
CA PRO A 254 0.35 4.91 -15.74
C PRO A 254 -1.07 4.34 -15.93
N THR A 255 -1.84 4.23 -14.86
CA THR A 255 -3.19 3.64 -14.87
C THR A 255 -4.27 4.66 -15.22
N PHE A 256 -4.16 5.88 -14.67
CA PHE A 256 -5.13 6.96 -14.84
C PHE A 256 -4.42 8.20 -15.39
N THR A 257 -4.35 8.29 -16.72
CA THR A 257 -3.56 9.32 -17.40
C THR A 257 -4.38 10.53 -17.79
N THR A 258 -5.73 10.41 -17.90
CA THR A 258 -6.61 11.50 -18.30
C THR A 258 -7.64 11.82 -17.23
N LYS A 259 -8.23 13.02 -17.34
CA LYS A 259 -9.32 13.47 -16.48
C LYS A 259 -10.53 12.55 -16.58
N GLU A 260 -10.88 12.09 -17.78
CA GLU A 260 -12.02 11.19 -18.01
C GLU A 260 -11.82 9.83 -17.33
N GLN A 261 -10.57 9.33 -17.28
CA GLN A 261 -10.26 8.11 -16.54
C GLN A 261 -10.38 8.30 -15.04
N ILE A 262 -9.95 9.45 -14.52
CA ILE A 262 -10.15 9.83 -13.11
C ILE A 262 -11.66 9.97 -12.80
N ASP A 263 -12.44 10.62 -13.67
CA ASP A 263 -13.89 10.76 -13.45
C ASP A 263 -14.62 9.40 -13.46
N LYS A 264 -14.12 8.41 -14.20
CA LYS A 264 -14.62 7.02 -14.16
C LYS A 264 -14.18 6.24 -12.91
N LEU A 265 -13.11 6.66 -12.23
CA LEU A 265 -12.69 6.06 -10.96
C LEU A 265 -13.66 6.42 -9.85
N TYR A 266 -14.24 7.63 -9.88
CA TYR A 266 -15.22 8.14 -8.92
C TYR A 266 -16.64 7.70 -9.21
#